data_cdc20da6942617511efeb7aaefb01306
#
_entry.id   cdc20da6942617511efeb7aaefb01306
#
_cell.length_a   1.000
_cell.length_b   1.000
_cell.length_c   1.000
_cell.angle_alpha   90.00
_cell.angle_beta   90.00
_cell.angle_gamma   90.00
#
_symmetry.space_group_name_H-M   'P 1'
#
loop_
_entity.id
_entity.type
_entity.pdbx_description
1 polymer ?
#
loop_
_entity_poly.entity_id
_entity_poly.type
_entity_poly.pdbx_seq_one_letter_code
_entity_poly.pdbx_strand_id
1 'polypeptide(L)'
;APSAMAAFDPLAAGPASTAAQPADPTTVQNRQEQKEAFLKGGSTETRNSGHLQMPASPYQVMAGTVIAAALVTGIKSDLPGDVIATVTEPVYDTATGKFLLIPQGSRILGRYNSQVSYGQSRVQMVWHRIILPDTSSLTLDNLVGTDPAGYAGVEDEVDRHWGRILAGAALTTLLGVGAELAAPENRQDGNRIIIAGRD
;
A
#
# COMPACT_ATOMS: atom_id res chain seq x y z
N ALA A 1 34.25 39.08 52.57
CA ALA A 1 34.14 38.08 51.53
C ALA A 1 33.84 38.77 50.17
N PRO A 2 34.70 38.71 49.16
CA PRO A 2 34.42 39.32 47.90
C PRO A 2 33.74 38.29 46.94
N SER A 3 32.71 38.78 46.29
CA SER A 3 31.96 38.08 45.27
C SER A 3 32.83 37.81 44.03
N ALA A 4 32.89 36.56 43.62
CA ALA A 4 33.48 36.15 42.33
C ALA A 4 32.48 36.41 41.21
N MET A 5 32.78 37.35 40.32
CA MET A 5 32.10 37.52 39.03
C MET A 5 32.53 36.39 38.10
N ALA A 6 31.59 35.58 37.70
CA ALA A 6 31.81 34.58 36.67
C ALA A 6 32.03 35.29 35.32
N ALA A 7 33.17 35.04 34.67
CA ALA A 7 33.48 35.52 33.35
C ALA A 7 32.61 34.78 32.31
N PHE A 8 31.92 35.56 31.51
CA PHE A 8 31.18 35.07 30.35
C PHE A 8 32.16 34.74 29.23
N ASP A 9 32.28 33.48 28.86
CA ASP A 9 33.11 33.02 27.75
C ASP A 9 32.31 33.05 26.44
N PRO A 10 32.59 33.94 25.50
CA PRO A 10 31.83 34.07 24.26
C PRO A 10 32.22 33.03 23.17
N LEU A 11 33.04 32.01 23.48
CA LEU A 11 33.56 31.07 22.48
C LEU A 11 32.92 29.68 22.53
N ALA A 12 31.88 29.44 23.32
CA ALA A 12 31.13 28.19 23.27
C ALA A 12 29.98 28.25 22.22
N ALA A 13 30.32 28.60 20.98
CA ALA A 13 29.43 28.33 19.87
C ALA A 13 29.50 26.83 19.54
N GLY A 14 28.55 26.08 20.07
CA GLY A 14 28.31 24.70 19.64
C GLY A 14 28.09 24.58 18.13
N PRO A 15 28.37 23.42 17.54
CA PRO A 15 28.22 23.26 16.09
C PRO A 15 26.77 23.54 15.70
N ALA A 16 26.61 24.44 14.74
CA ALA A 16 25.33 24.77 14.14
C ALA A 16 24.65 23.46 13.67
N SER A 17 23.49 23.18 14.24
CA SER A 17 22.61 22.14 13.75
C SER A 17 22.36 22.42 12.26
N THR A 18 22.91 21.56 11.43
CA THR A 18 22.65 21.58 9.98
C THR A 18 21.16 21.33 9.82
N ALA A 19 20.40 22.38 9.55
CA ALA A 19 18.99 22.24 9.21
C ALA A 19 18.89 21.27 8.03
N ALA A 20 18.20 20.15 8.26
CA ALA A 20 17.92 19.20 7.21
C ALA A 20 17.21 19.96 6.10
N GLN A 21 17.80 20.01 4.90
CA GLN A 21 17.15 20.55 3.72
C GLN A 21 15.82 19.80 3.54
N PRO A 22 14.72 20.50 3.27
CA PRO A 22 13.47 19.85 2.97
C PRO A 22 13.68 18.94 1.75
N ALA A 23 13.42 17.65 1.94
CA ALA A 23 13.53 16.67 0.86
C ALA A 23 12.60 17.09 -0.28
N ASP A 24 13.10 17.11 -1.51
CA ASP A 24 12.30 17.39 -2.69
C ASP A 24 11.10 16.46 -2.73
N PRO A 25 9.86 16.97 -2.80
CA PRO A 25 8.65 16.15 -2.77
C PRO A 25 8.63 15.05 -3.87
N THR A 26 9.35 15.25 -4.98
CA THR A 26 9.47 14.25 -6.03
C THR A 26 10.37 13.07 -5.63
N THR A 27 11.40 13.28 -4.82
CA THR A 27 12.26 12.20 -4.30
C THR A 27 11.56 11.37 -3.26
N VAL A 28 10.73 12.00 -2.40
CA VAL A 28 9.90 11.29 -1.42
C VAL A 28 8.83 10.45 -2.11
N GLN A 29 8.19 10.99 -3.15
CA GLN A 29 7.15 10.29 -3.91
C GLN A 29 7.69 9.07 -4.67
N ASN A 30 8.90 9.16 -5.22
CA ASN A 30 9.52 8.08 -5.98
C ASN A 30 10.25 7.05 -5.12
N ARG A 31 10.42 7.29 -3.82
CA ARG A 31 11.15 6.43 -2.88
C ARG A 31 12.52 5.99 -3.40
N GLN A 32 13.23 6.87 -4.09
CA GLN A 32 14.52 6.56 -4.71
C GLN A 32 15.57 6.11 -3.67
N GLU A 33 15.62 6.78 -2.53
CA GLU A 33 16.53 6.39 -1.43
C GLU A 33 16.29 4.96 -0.95
N GLN A 34 15.01 4.55 -0.86
CA GLN A 34 14.67 3.18 -0.46
C GLN A 34 15.08 2.15 -1.53
N LYS A 35 14.94 2.50 -2.81
CA LYS A 35 15.41 1.66 -3.92
C LYS A 35 16.93 1.52 -3.94
N GLU A 36 17.64 2.61 -3.73
CA GLU A 36 19.09 2.60 -3.62
C GLU A 36 19.58 1.83 -2.38
N ALA A 37 18.92 1.99 -1.24
CA ALA A 37 19.22 1.22 -0.04
C ALA A 37 19.00 -0.28 -0.26
N PHE A 38 17.95 -0.65 -0.97
CA PHE A 38 17.69 -2.04 -1.35
C PHE A 38 18.78 -2.60 -2.27
N LEU A 39 19.23 -1.82 -3.27
CA LEU A 39 20.29 -2.23 -4.18
C LEU A 39 21.65 -2.33 -3.47
N LYS A 40 21.93 -1.45 -2.51
CA LYS A 40 23.16 -1.45 -1.71
C LYS A 40 23.14 -2.49 -0.59
N GLY A 41 21.96 -2.93 -0.14
CA GLY A 41 21.78 -3.91 0.93
C GLY A 41 22.06 -5.36 0.50
N GLY A 42 22.38 -5.61 -0.75
CA GLY A 42 22.78 -6.93 -1.22
C GLY A 42 24.07 -7.40 -0.56
N SER A 43 24.10 -8.65 -0.10
CA SER A 43 25.34 -9.26 0.42
C SER A 43 26.39 -9.34 -0.70
N THR A 44 27.57 -8.80 -0.44
CA THR A 44 28.75 -8.92 -1.31
C THR A 44 29.47 -10.25 -1.12
N GLU A 45 29.00 -11.09 -0.20
CA GLU A 45 29.57 -12.41 0.00
C GLU A 45 29.26 -13.33 -1.19
N THR A 46 30.30 -13.78 -1.86
CA THR A 46 30.20 -14.73 -2.97
C THR A 46 29.99 -16.18 -2.50
N ARG A 47 30.11 -16.41 -1.19
CA ARG A 47 29.95 -17.75 -0.59
C ARG A 47 28.63 -17.82 0.14
N ASN A 48 27.78 -18.77 -0.25
CA ASN A 48 26.57 -19.09 0.49
C ASN A 48 26.96 -19.77 1.81
N SER A 49 26.64 -19.13 2.94
CA SER A 49 26.85 -19.68 4.29
C SER A 49 25.76 -20.68 4.72
N GLY A 50 24.68 -20.80 3.93
CA GLY A 50 23.59 -21.73 4.19
C GLY A 50 24.00 -23.19 4.00
N HIS A 51 23.41 -24.08 4.77
CA HIS A 51 23.57 -25.53 4.62
C HIS A 51 22.25 -26.17 4.21
N LEU A 52 22.36 -27.31 3.56
CA LEU A 52 21.22 -28.14 3.20
C LEU A 52 20.48 -28.57 4.48
N GLN A 53 19.22 -28.19 4.60
CA GLN A 53 18.35 -28.64 5.68
C GLN A 53 17.42 -29.74 5.13
N MET A 54 17.42 -30.86 5.80
CA MET A 54 16.47 -31.91 5.48
C MET A 54 15.09 -31.59 6.03
N PRO A 55 14.00 -32.07 5.38
CA PRO A 55 12.65 -31.83 5.89
C PRO A 55 12.51 -32.47 7.28
N ALA A 56 11.89 -31.72 8.22
CA ALA A 56 11.69 -32.18 9.59
C ALA A 56 10.69 -33.33 9.71
N SER A 57 9.80 -33.48 8.73
CA SER A 57 8.73 -34.47 8.68
C SER A 57 8.37 -34.79 7.23
N PRO A 58 7.95 -36.03 6.93
CA PRO A 58 7.35 -36.32 5.63
C PRO A 58 5.98 -35.69 5.44
N TYR A 59 5.33 -35.25 6.51
CA TYR A 59 4.00 -34.60 6.47
C TYR A 59 4.14 -33.07 6.51
N GLN A 60 4.77 -32.50 5.49
CA GLN A 60 4.97 -31.05 5.48
C GLN A 60 4.79 -30.47 4.08
N VAL A 61 4.19 -29.30 4.04
CA VAL A 61 4.11 -28.44 2.86
C VAL A 61 5.23 -27.41 2.97
N MET A 62 6.16 -27.43 2.03
CA MET A 62 7.32 -26.54 2.02
C MET A 62 6.95 -25.17 1.50
N ALA A 63 7.74 -24.17 1.89
CA ALA A 63 7.65 -22.82 1.34
C ALA A 63 7.79 -22.84 -0.20
N GLY A 64 7.02 -22.03 -0.89
CA GLY A 64 6.95 -22.01 -2.35
C GLY A 64 5.86 -22.93 -2.94
N THR A 65 5.20 -23.75 -2.15
CA THR A 65 4.03 -24.52 -2.61
C THR A 65 2.83 -23.59 -2.79
N VAL A 66 2.16 -23.70 -3.92
CA VAL A 66 0.93 -22.96 -4.23
C VAL A 66 -0.26 -23.85 -3.90
N ILE A 67 -1.21 -23.31 -3.14
CA ILE A 67 -2.50 -23.94 -2.83
C ILE A 67 -3.56 -23.28 -3.73
N ALA A 68 -4.06 -24.03 -4.71
CA ALA A 68 -5.10 -23.57 -5.61
C ALA A 68 -6.44 -23.52 -4.86
N ALA A 69 -7.10 -22.35 -4.89
CA ALA A 69 -8.38 -22.15 -4.23
C ALA A 69 -9.24 -21.13 -4.99
N ALA A 70 -10.55 -21.33 -4.97
CA ALA A 70 -11.53 -20.42 -5.52
C ALA A 70 -12.19 -19.60 -4.41
N LEU A 71 -12.28 -18.28 -4.60
CA LEU A 71 -13.02 -17.41 -3.69
C LEU A 71 -14.51 -17.75 -3.73
N VAL A 72 -15.10 -17.86 -2.54
CA VAL A 72 -16.54 -18.07 -2.35
C VAL A 72 -17.24 -16.76 -2.00
N THR A 73 -16.57 -15.91 -1.22
CA THR A 73 -17.05 -14.59 -0.84
C THR A 73 -16.53 -13.53 -1.80
N GLY A 74 -17.39 -12.54 -2.12
CA GLY A 74 -16.97 -11.36 -2.87
C GLY A 74 -16.05 -10.45 -2.03
N ILE A 75 -15.20 -9.69 -2.70
CA ILE A 75 -14.36 -8.67 -2.12
C ILE A 75 -14.86 -7.31 -2.60
N LYS A 76 -15.01 -6.36 -1.68
CA LYS A 76 -15.42 -5.00 -1.97
C LYS A 76 -14.48 -4.02 -1.26
N SER A 77 -13.88 -3.12 -2.02
CA SER A 77 -12.87 -2.20 -1.48
C SER A 77 -13.40 -1.10 -0.56
N ASP A 78 -14.73 -0.97 -0.39
CA ASP A 78 -15.33 0.06 0.46
C ASP A 78 -15.04 -0.18 1.96
N LEU A 79 -15.00 -1.44 2.39
CA LEU A 79 -14.77 -1.83 3.78
C LEU A 79 -13.88 -3.07 3.85
N PRO A 80 -12.98 -3.17 4.84
CA PRO A 80 -12.24 -4.39 5.10
C PRO A 80 -13.19 -5.50 5.56
N GLY A 81 -12.84 -6.74 5.28
CA GLY A 81 -13.70 -7.87 5.65
C GLY A 81 -12.99 -9.20 5.62
N ASP A 82 -13.75 -10.22 6.00
CA ASP A 82 -13.31 -11.60 5.93
C ASP A 82 -13.59 -12.20 4.55
N VAL A 83 -12.71 -13.08 4.12
CA VAL A 83 -12.84 -13.82 2.86
C VAL A 83 -12.77 -15.32 3.13
N ILE A 84 -13.53 -16.05 2.35
CA ILE A 84 -13.54 -17.51 2.36
C ILE A 84 -13.24 -17.99 0.95
N ALA A 85 -12.28 -18.91 0.86
CA ALA A 85 -12.00 -19.65 -0.37
C ALA A 85 -12.15 -21.15 -0.15
N THR A 86 -12.40 -21.89 -1.21
CA THR A 86 -12.44 -23.36 -1.19
C THR A 86 -11.29 -23.90 -2.00
N VAL A 87 -10.53 -24.81 -1.43
CA VAL A 87 -9.43 -25.51 -2.10
C VAL A 87 -9.97 -26.32 -3.27
N THR A 88 -9.44 -26.08 -4.47
CA THR A 88 -9.89 -26.69 -5.72
C THR A 88 -9.08 -27.92 -6.12
N GLU A 89 -7.84 -28.03 -5.63
CA GLU A 89 -6.94 -29.14 -5.93
C GLU A 89 -6.35 -29.72 -4.64
N PRO A 90 -6.22 -31.04 -4.54
CA PRO A 90 -5.63 -31.68 -3.36
C PRO A 90 -4.15 -31.31 -3.22
N VAL A 91 -3.72 -30.99 -2.01
CA VAL A 91 -2.31 -30.68 -1.71
C VAL A 91 -1.66 -31.84 -1.00
N TYR A 92 -0.58 -32.35 -1.59
CA TYR A 92 0.22 -33.45 -1.05
C TYR A 92 1.46 -32.91 -0.35
N ASP A 93 2.08 -33.77 0.45
CA ASP A 93 3.37 -33.43 1.05
C ASP A 93 4.43 -33.14 -0.01
N THR A 94 5.24 -32.12 0.23
CA THR A 94 6.26 -31.70 -0.73
C THR A 94 7.50 -32.61 -0.69
N ALA A 95 7.70 -33.33 0.42
CA ALA A 95 8.88 -34.18 0.60
C ALA A 95 8.80 -35.50 -0.20
N THR A 96 7.62 -36.13 -0.25
CA THR A 96 7.46 -37.42 -0.91
C THR A 96 6.36 -37.47 -1.97
N GLY A 97 5.42 -36.54 -1.93
CA GLY A 97 4.25 -36.46 -2.82
C GLY A 97 3.22 -37.57 -2.57
N LYS A 98 3.30 -38.29 -1.45
CA LYS A 98 2.48 -39.48 -1.18
C LYS A 98 1.32 -39.23 -0.22
N PHE A 99 1.48 -38.26 0.68
CA PHE A 99 0.50 -38.03 1.75
C PHE A 99 -0.38 -36.83 1.40
N LEU A 100 -1.67 -37.05 1.32
CA LEU A 100 -2.64 -36.00 1.15
C LEU A 100 -2.75 -35.20 2.45
N LEU A 101 -2.36 -33.93 2.42
CA LEU A 101 -2.37 -33.07 3.59
C LEU A 101 -3.57 -32.11 3.61
N ILE A 102 -3.93 -31.55 2.47
CA ILE A 102 -5.09 -30.67 2.36
C ILE A 102 -6.00 -31.21 1.25
N PRO A 103 -7.11 -31.84 1.60
CA PRO A 103 -8.06 -32.35 0.62
C PRO A 103 -8.76 -31.23 -0.14
N GLN A 104 -9.15 -31.49 -1.38
CA GLN A 104 -10.08 -30.66 -2.13
C GLN A 104 -11.37 -30.44 -1.31
N GLY A 105 -11.95 -29.24 -1.39
CA GLY A 105 -13.14 -28.87 -0.61
C GLY A 105 -12.81 -28.33 0.79
N SER A 106 -11.54 -28.33 1.21
CA SER A 106 -11.11 -27.62 2.41
C SER A 106 -11.40 -26.11 2.26
N ARG A 107 -11.77 -25.46 3.36
CA ARG A 107 -12.06 -24.01 3.37
C ARG A 107 -10.89 -23.24 3.92
N ILE A 108 -10.53 -22.15 3.25
CA ILE A 108 -9.47 -21.23 3.68
C ILE A 108 -10.16 -19.94 4.12
N LEU A 109 -9.84 -19.48 5.33
CA LEU A 109 -10.33 -18.22 5.88
C LEU A 109 -9.21 -17.20 5.88
N GLY A 110 -9.54 -16.00 5.44
CA GLY A 110 -8.61 -14.88 5.36
C GLY A 110 -9.28 -13.56 5.63
N ARG A 111 -8.51 -12.51 5.50
CA ARG A 111 -8.97 -11.12 5.58
C ARG A 111 -8.36 -10.33 4.44
N TYR A 112 -9.11 -9.36 3.97
CA TYR A 112 -8.59 -8.41 2.98
C TYR A 112 -8.57 -6.99 3.54
N ASN A 113 -7.63 -6.21 3.03
CA ASN A 113 -7.48 -4.80 3.36
C ASN A 113 -8.14 -3.96 2.27
N SER A 114 -9.08 -3.10 2.66
CA SER A 114 -9.78 -2.19 1.76
C SER A 114 -9.03 -0.88 1.50
N GLN A 115 -7.88 -0.65 2.15
CA GLN A 115 -7.09 0.56 1.95
C GLN A 115 -6.37 0.51 0.60
N VAL A 116 -7.09 0.90 -0.45
CA VAL A 116 -6.54 1.06 -1.80
C VAL A 116 -6.26 2.53 -2.07
N SER A 117 -5.05 2.83 -2.54
CA SER A 117 -4.69 4.18 -2.97
C SER A 117 -5.28 4.47 -4.35
N TYR A 118 -5.46 5.75 -4.67
CA TYR A 118 -5.94 6.16 -5.99
C TYR A 118 -5.04 5.60 -7.11
N GLY A 119 -5.65 4.90 -8.06
CA GLY A 119 -4.93 4.21 -9.15
C GLY A 119 -4.47 2.78 -8.83
N GLN A 120 -4.68 2.28 -7.62
CA GLN A 120 -4.43 0.88 -7.26
C GLN A 120 -5.67 0.05 -7.59
N SER A 121 -5.48 -1.04 -8.34
CA SER A 121 -6.56 -1.97 -8.72
C SER A 121 -6.56 -3.26 -7.91
N ARG A 122 -5.50 -3.50 -7.13
CA ARG A 122 -5.29 -4.75 -6.42
C ARG A 122 -5.61 -4.63 -4.93
N VAL A 123 -6.32 -5.61 -4.40
CA VAL A 123 -6.66 -5.73 -2.99
C VAL A 123 -5.73 -6.74 -2.33
N GLN A 124 -5.07 -6.34 -1.27
CA GLN A 124 -4.22 -7.23 -0.49
C GLN A 124 -5.06 -8.13 0.40
N MET A 125 -4.78 -9.44 0.38
CA MET A 125 -5.41 -10.41 1.26
C MET A 125 -4.38 -11.28 1.97
N VAL A 126 -4.75 -11.76 3.15
CA VAL A 126 -3.96 -12.69 3.95
C VAL A 126 -4.83 -13.83 4.46
N TRP A 127 -4.27 -15.02 4.43
CA TRP A 127 -4.92 -16.25 4.89
C TRP A 127 -4.41 -16.62 6.27
N HIS A 128 -5.31 -16.88 7.22
CA HIS A 128 -4.96 -17.16 8.60
C HIS A 128 -5.43 -18.52 9.11
N ARG A 129 -6.29 -19.24 8.36
CA ARG A 129 -6.81 -20.55 8.80
C ARG A 129 -7.24 -21.41 7.62
N ILE A 130 -6.98 -22.69 7.72
CA ILE A 130 -7.58 -23.74 6.87
C ILE A 130 -8.47 -24.61 7.74
N ILE A 131 -9.65 -24.95 7.26
CA ILE A 131 -10.58 -25.90 7.85
C ILE A 131 -10.72 -27.06 6.88
N LEU A 132 -10.33 -28.24 7.32
CA LEU A 132 -10.40 -29.48 6.54
C LEU A 132 -11.85 -30.02 6.50
N PRO A 133 -12.19 -30.92 5.59
CA PRO A 133 -13.54 -31.51 5.51
C PRO A 133 -13.95 -32.30 6.76
N ASP A 134 -13.00 -32.84 7.50
CA ASP A 134 -13.18 -33.55 8.78
C ASP A 134 -13.41 -32.58 9.96
N THR A 135 -13.56 -31.29 9.71
CA THR A 135 -13.69 -30.22 10.68
C THR A 135 -12.43 -29.85 11.48
N SER A 136 -11.34 -30.57 11.31
CA SER A 136 -10.06 -30.16 11.88
C SER A 136 -9.59 -28.85 11.28
N SER A 137 -8.81 -28.05 12.02
CA SER A 137 -8.36 -26.75 11.53
C SER A 137 -6.89 -26.51 11.79
N LEU A 138 -6.24 -25.87 10.83
CA LEU A 138 -4.86 -25.43 10.87
C LEU A 138 -4.79 -23.92 10.86
N THR A 139 -4.04 -23.35 11.79
CA THR A 139 -3.75 -21.90 11.80
C THR A 139 -2.57 -21.62 10.87
N LEU A 140 -2.69 -20.55 10.10
CA LEU A 140 -1.65 -20.04 9.18
C LEU A 140 -1.12 -18.71 9.69
N ASP A 141 0.16 -18.45 9.46
CA ASP A 141 0.82 -17.20 9.86
C ASP A 141 0.62 -16.08 8.82
N ASN A 142 -0.65 -15.72 8.56
CA ASN A 142 -1.02 -14.65 7.63
C ASN A 142 -0.35 -14.79 6.25
N LEU A 143 -0.51 -15.93 5.61
CA LEU A 143 0.04 -16.19 4.29
C LEU A 143 -0.60 -15.25 3.25
N VAL A 144 0.23 -14.67 2.41
CA VAL A 144 -0.22 -13.73 1.37
C VAL A 144 -1.00 -14.49 0.29
N GLY A 145 -2.18 -13.96 -0.07
CA GLY A 145 -2.92 -14.43 -1.23
C GLY A 145 -2.33 -13.88 -2.52
N THR A 146 -2.32 -14.71 -3.56
CA THR A 146 -1.89 -14.32 -4.91
C THR A 146 -3.01 -14.59 -5.92
N ASP A 147 -2.97 -13.86 -7.04
CA ASP A 147 -3.85 -14.14 -8.18
C ASP A 147 -3.34 -15.35 -9.00
N PRO A 148 -4.11 -15.83 -9.99
CA PRO A 148 -3.68 -16.92 -10.85
C PRO A 148 -2.40 -16.65 -11.64
N ALA A 149 -2.03 -15.39 -11.85
CA ALA A 149 -0.79 -14.99 -12.51
C ALA A 149 0.41 -14.93 -11.55
N GLY A 150 0.20 -15.17 -10.24
CA GLY A 150 1.23 -15.19 -9.22
C GLY A 150 1.54 -13.82 -8.58
N TYR A 151 0.79 -12.78 -8.91
CA TYR A 151 0.97 -11.47 -8.29
C TYR A 151 0.31 -11.41 -6.92
N ALA A 152 0.92 -10.72 -5.97
CA ALA A 152 0.36 -10.53 -4.64
C ALA A 152 -0.97 -9.77 -4.67
N GLY A 153 -1.93 -10.24 -3.88
CA GLY A 153 -3.30 -9.72 -3.85
C GLY A 153 -4.14 -10.22 -5.03
N VAL A 154 -5.39 -9.80 -5.06
CA VAL A 154 -6.33 -10.11 -6.15
C VAL A 154 -6.74 -8.84 -6.87
N GLU A 155 -6.98 -8.98 -8.15
CA GLU A 155 -7.51 -7.95 -9.01
C GLU A 155 -8.76 -8.52 -9.72
N ASP A 156 -9.82 -7.72 -9.74
CA ASP A 156 -11.05 -8.02 -10.45
C ASP A 156 -11.53 -6.75 -11.17
N GLU A 157 -12.72 -6.74 -11.70
CA GLU A 157 -13.29 -5.59 -12.39
C GLU A 157 -13.35 -4.37 -11.46
N VAL A 158 -12.62 -3.31 -11.81
CA VAL A 158 -12.57 -2.05 -11.06
C VAL A 158 -13.63 -1.10 -11.60
N ASP A 159 -14.72 -0.93 -10.87
CA ASP A 159 -15.68 0.14 -11.15
C ASP A 159 -15.07 1.51 -10.80
N ARG A 160 -14.59 2.21 -11.80
CA ARG A 160 -13.94 3.53 -11.64
C ARG A 160 -14.94 4.68 -11.51
N HIS A 161 -16.23 4.41 -11.49
CA HIS A 161 -17.32 5.40 -11.33
C HIS A 161 -17.20 6.60 -12.27
N TRP A 162 -16.66 6.41 -13.48
CA TRP A 162 -16.43 7.48 -14.46
C TRP A 162 -17.68 8.30 -14.75
N GLY A 163 -18.85 7.66 -14.72
CA GLY A 163 -20.12 8.36 -14.89
C GLY A 163 -20.40 9.41 -13.82
N ARG A 164 -20.05 9.12 -12.56
CA ARG A 164 -20.20 10.07 -11.44
C ARG A 164 -19.18 11.19 -11.51
N ILE A 165 -17.94 10.88 -11.89
CA ILE A 165 -16.87 11.87 -12.03
C ILE A 165 -17.20 12.83 -13.17
N LEU A 166 -17.61 12.34 -14.34
CA LEU A 166 -17.99 13.16 -15.47
C LEU A 166 -19.25 14.00 -15.20
N ALA A 167 -20.26 13.41 -14.54
CA ALA A 167 -21.46 14.15 -14.14
C ALA A 167 -21.15 15.27 -13.15
N GLY A 168 -20.28 15.01 -12.17
CA GLY A 168 -19.81 16.03 -11.22
C GLY A 168 -19.03 17.15 -11.91
N ALA A 169 -18.11 16.82 -12.81
CA ALA A 169 -17.35 17.79 -13.58
C ALA A 169 -18.25 18.65 -14.47
N ALA A 170 -19.20 18.03 -15.19
CA ALA A 170 -20.16 18.73 -16.03
C ALA A 170 -21.06 19.69 -15.22
N LEU A 171 -21.54 19.23 -14.05
CA LEU A 171 -22.35 20.06 -13.16
C LEU A 171 -21.56 21.25 -12.62
N THR A 172 -20.32 21.03 -12.20
CA THR A 172 -19.44 22.11 -11.71
C THR A 172 -19.17 23.16 -12.78
N THR A 173 -18.91 22.70 -14.02
CA THR A 173 -18.69 23.60 -15.16
C THR A 173 -19.95 24.38 -15.48
N LEU A 174 -21.11 23.73 -15.51
CA LEU A 174 -22.38 24.39 -15.78
C LEU A 174 -22.73 25.44 -14.72
N LEU A 175 -22.53 25.12 -13.43
CA LEU A 175 -22.76 26.06 -12.33
C LEU A 175 -21.75 27.20 -12.36
N GLY A 176 -20.47 26.93 -12.66
CA GLY A 176 -19.43 27.97 -12.78
C GLY A 176 -19.74 28.96 -13.89
N VAL A 177 -20.04 28.49 -15.09
CA VAL A 177 -20.42 29.34 -16.23
C VAL A 177 -21.75 30.06 -15.99
N GLY A 178 -22.72 29.36 -15.39
CA GLY A 178 -24.01 29.97 -15.03
C GLY A 178 -23.87 31.10 -14.01
N ALA A 179 -23.01 30.96 -13.02
CA ALA A 179 -22.72 32.01 -12.04
C ALA A 179 -22.04 33.23 -12.68
N GLU A 180 -21.13 32.99 -13.63
CA GLU A 180 -20.43 34.07 -14.33
C GLU A 180 -21.34 34.84 -15.28
N LEU A 181 -22.29 34.17 -15.94
CA LEU A 181 -23.32 34.80 -16.76
C LEU A 181 -24.40 35.53 -15.93
N ALA A 182 -24.64 35.07 -14.71
CA ALA A 182 -25.60 35.71 -13.78
C ALA A 182 -24.99 36.84 -12.96
N ALA A 183 -23.68 36.98 -12.92
CA ALA A 183 -23.00 38.09 -12.26
C ALA A 183 -23.26 39.39 -13.05
N PRO A 184 -23.85 40.41 -12.45
CA PRO A 184 -24.01 41.69 -13.14
C PRO A 184 -22.62 42.23 -13.49
N GLU A 185 -22.45 42.62 -14.78
CA GLU A 185 -21.24 43.31 -15.24
C GLU A 185 -21.05 44.60 -14.44
N ASN A 186 -20.31 44.52 -13.36
CA ASN A 186 -19.88 45.70 -12.65
C ASN A 186 -18.69 46.30 -13.42
N ARG A 187 -18.97 46.89 -14.57
CA ARG A 187 -18.01 47.77 -15.25
C ARG A 187 -17.82 48.97 -14.36
N GLN A 188 -16.90 48.91 -13.45
CA GLN A 188 -16.29 50.09 -12.90
C GLN A 188 -15.43 50.71 -14.01
N ASP A 189 -16.07 51.63 -14.75
CA ASP A 189 -15.36 52.55 -15.62
C ASP A 189 -14.25 53.22 -14.83
N GLY A 190 -13.05 53.01 -15.30
CA GLY A 190 -11.83 53.52 -14.70
C GLY A 190 -11.89 55.01 -14.49
N ASN A 191 -11.83 55.40 -13.25
CA ASN A 191 -11.64 56.78 -12.84
C ASN A 191 -10.30 57.28 -13.38
N ARG A 192 -10.35 58.03 -14.47
CA ARG A 192 -9.23 58.81 -14.99
C ARG A 192 -8.91 59.88 -13.98
N ILE A 193 -7.88 59.72 -13.22
CA ILE A 193 -7.27 60.81 -12.46
C ILE A 193 -6.47 61.66 -13.44
N ILE A 194 -7.09 62.77 -13.86
CA ILE A 194 -6.39 63.82 -14.56
C ILE A 194 -5.68 64.65 -13.50
N ILE A 195 -4.39 64.50 -13.33
CA ILE A 195 -3.56 65.41 -12.56
C ILE A 195 -3.23 66.56 -13.52
N ALA A 196 -4.05 67.60 -13.39
CA ALA A 196 -3.70 68.92 -13.99
C ALA A 196 -2.64 69.57 -13.09
N GLY A 197 -1.41 69.65 -13.57
CA GLY A 197 -0.39 70.45 -12.98
C GLY A 197 -0.70 71.93 -13.22
N ARG A 198 -0.49 72.71 -12.21
CA ARG A 198 -0.24 74.18 -12.44
C ARG A 198 0.44 74.84 -11.25
N ASP A 199 1.56 75.44 -11.58
CA ASP A 199 2.25 76.64 -11.07
C ASP A 199 2.68 76.61 -9.59
#